data_3e0b229d48abfeeebf04ab270990a6e8
#
_entry.id   3e0b229d48abfeeebf04ab270990a6e8
#
_cell.length_a   1.000
_cell.length_b   1.000
_cell.length_c   1.000
_cell.angle_alpha   90.00
_cell.angle_beta   90.00
_cell.angle_gamma   90.00
#
_symmetry.space_group_name_H-M   'P 1'
#
loop_
_entity.id
_entity.type
_entity.pdbx_description
1 polymer ?
#
loop_
_entity_poly.entity_id
_entity_poly.type
_entity_poly.pdbx_seq_one_letter_code
_entity_poly.pdbx_strand_id
1 'polypeptide(L)'
;MKYLIAIEMEGIHGVAGQPYVGLLRDIPDYKIAVENGTKEVNVAVKALFDSGADGVAVWDNHGGGGNLDFEKIDPRVKKINAKGDNRRFDFARGEDFAGIIYLGYHAREGTLGAVLAHTYSSVNIQYAKLDGRDVGELELDTYIAATHGIAPLFSASDNICNSQFRALAPQAVTVDTKYA
;
A
#
# COMPACT_ATOMS: atom_id res chain seq x y z
N MET A 1 -2.77 13.44 -16.55
CA MET A 1 -3.41 12.29 -15.86
C MET A 1 -3.11 12.39 -14.36
N LYS A 2 -4.05 12.01 -13.51
CA LYS A 2 -3.85 11.93 -12.05
C LYS A 2 -3.56 10.50 -11.64
N TYR A 3 -2.77 10.33 -10.58
CA TYR A 3 -2.41 9.02 -10.04
C TYR A 3 -2.64 8.96 -8.53
N LEU A 4 -2.99 7.77 -8.05
CA LEU A 4 -3.14 7.47 -6.63
C LEU A 4 -1.96 6.64 -6.16
N ILE A 5 -1.35 7.02 -5.05
CA ILE A 5 -0.41 6.20 -4.29
C ILE A 5 -1.12 5.74 -3.02
N ALA A 6 -1.26 4.45 -2.83
CA ALA A 6 -1.67 3.83 -1.58
C ALA A 6 -0.46 3.21 -0.91
N ILE A 7 -0.27 3.50 0.39
CA ILE A 7 0.90 3.00 1.12
C ILE A 7 0.48 2.30 2.41
N GLU A 8 1.12 1.15 2.63
CA GLU A 8 1.22 0.41 3.90
C GLU A 8 2.66 0.47 4.42
N MET A 9 2.92 -0.02 5.60
CA MET A 9 4.23 0.12 6.25
C MET A 9 5.04 -1.18 6.29
N GLU A 10 4.40 -2.32 6.24
CA GLU A 10 5.01 -3.64 6.40
C GLU A 10 5.98 -3.98 5.28
N GLY A 11 5.64 -3.66 4.04
CA GLY A 11 6.44 -3.92 2.84
C GLY A 11 7.54 -2.90 2.57
N ILE A 12 7.68 -1.85 3.38
CA ILE A 12 8.70 -0.82 3.22
C ILE A 12 10.10 -1.38 3.44
N HIS A 13 11.06 -0.89 2.67
CA HIS A 13 12.47 -1.28 2.79
C HIS A 13 13.00 -1.13 4.22
N GLY A 14 13.69 -2.16 4.70
CA GLY A 14 14.29 -2.20 6.03
C GLY A 14 13.33 -2.56 7.17
N VAL A 15 12.05 -2.77 6.89
CA VAL A 15 11.07 -3.21 7.89
C VAL A 15 11.02 -4.73 7.94
N ALA A 16 11.19 -5.31 9.12
CA ALA A 16 11.04 -6.74 9.38
C ALA A 16 9.93 -7.02 10.41
N GLY A 17 9.65 -6.05 11.28
CA GLY A 17 8.72 -6.20 12.40
C GLY A 17 9.30 -7.07 13.52
N GLN A 18 8.44 -7.44 14.45
CA GLN A 18 8.81 -8.36 15.53
C GLN A 18 7.87 -9.56 15.56
N PRO A 19 8.39 -10.77 15.77
CA PRO A 19 7.55 -11.96 15.90
C PRO A 19 6.45 -11.75 16.94
N TYR A 20 5.22 -12.11 16.59
CA TYR A 20 4.02 -12.02 17.43
C TYR A 20 3.56 -10.61 17.85
N VAL A 21 4.32 -9.57 17.48
CA VAL A 21 4.02 -8.16 17.85
C VAL A 21 3.54 -7.38 16.65
N GLY A 22 4.02 -7.73 15.46
CA GLY A 22 3.69 -6.99 14.23
C GLY A 22 4.47 -5.68 14.10
N LEU A 23 3.85 -4.65 13.56
CA LEU A 23 4.43 -3.32 13.36
C LEU A 23 3.69 -2.28 14.22
N LEU A 24 3.87 -2.32 15.52
CA LEU A 24 3.29 -1.36 16.45
C LEU A 24 4.10 -0.05 16.49
N ARG A 25 3.45 1.06 16.86
CA ARG A 25 4.06 2.41 16.87
C ARG A 25 5.25 2.58 17.81
N ASP A 26 5.36 1.76 18.84
CA ASP A 26 6.39 1.80 19.87
C ASP A 26 7.62 0.92 19.58
N ILE A 27 7.59 0.12 18.52
CA ILE A 27 8.76 -0.68 18.12
C ILE A 27 9.71 0.10 17.20
N PRO A 28 11.03 -0.20 17.22
CA PRO A 28 12.01 0.52 16.40
C PRO A 28 11.72 0.49 14.91
N ASP A 29 11.22 -0.63 14.39
CA ASP A 29 10.92 -0.81 12.98
C ASP A 29 9.82 0.12 12.47
N TYR A 30 8.89 0.54 13.34
CA TYR A 30 7.88 1.52 12.95
C TYR A 30 8.51 2.87 12.55
N LYS A 31 9.54 3.31 13.27
CA LYS A 31 10.27 4.54 12.91
C LYS A 31 10.97 4.40 11.56
N ILE A 32 11.57 3.23 11.30
CA ILE A 32 12.19 2.91 10.00
C ILE A 32 11.12 2.95 8.91
N ALA A 33 9.96 2.35 9.15
CA ALA A 33 8.83 2.35 8.22
C ALA A 33 8.37 3.76 7.86
N VAL A 34 8.21 4.65 8.85
CA VAL A 34 7.82 6.05 8.64
C VAL A 34 8.87 6.81 7.83
N GLU A 35 10.16 6.70 8.20
CA GLU A 35 11.25 7.41 7.53
C GLU A 35 11.43 6.94 6.08
N ASN A 36 11.49 5.62 5.87
CA ASN A 36 11.70 5.05 4.55
C ASN A 36 10.42 5.13 3.69
N GLY A 37 9.25 4.89 4.26
CA GLY A 37 7.98 5.05 3.55
C GLY A 37 7.78 6.48 3.04
N THR A 38 8.11 7.49 3.85
CA THR A 38 8.10 8.90 3.40
C THR A 38 9.06 9.14 2.23
N LYS A 39 10.26 8.53 2.24
CA LYS A 39 11.21 8.61 1.13
C LYS A 39 10.71 7.89 -0.13
N GLU A 40 10.18 6.68 0.02
CA GLU A 40 9.64 5.90 -1.09
C GLU A 40 8.47 6.62 -1.77
N VAL A 41 7.56 7.22 -0.98
CA VAL A 41 6.50 8.09 -1.51
C VAL A 41 7.08 9.24 -2.32
N ASN A 42 8.08 9.95 -1.81
CA ASN A 42 8.69 11.08 -2.54
C ASN A 42 9.37 10.64 -3.84
N VAL A 43 10.00 9.47 -3.86
CA VAL A 43 10.58 8.90 -5.10
C VAL A 43 9.50 8.63 -6.13
N ALA A 44 8.39 7.99 -5.73
CA ALA A 44 7.27 7.71 -6.61
C ALA A 44 6.59 9.01 -7.10
N VAL A 45 6.35 9.96 -6.20
CA VAL A 45 5.77 11.28 -6.53
C VAL A 45 6.64 12.02 -7.55
N LYS A 46 7.97 12.05 -7.31
CA LYS A 46 8.89 12.68 -8.24
C LYS A 46 8.85 12.03 -9.62
N ALA A 47 8.90 10.70 -9.67
CA ALA A 47 8.86 9.96 -10.94
C ALA A 47 7.57 10.22 -11.72
N LEU A 48 6.42 10.28 -11.04
CA LEU A 48 5.14 10.58 -11.67
C LEU A 48 5.10 11.99 -12.26
N PHE A 49 5.53 13.01 -11.50
CA PHE A 49 5.57 14.38 -12.02
C PHE A 49 6.60 14.56 -13.14
N ASP A 50 7.77 13.94 -13.03
CA ASP A 50 8.78 13.96 -14.11
C ASP A 50 8.26 13.28 -15.40
N SER A 51 7.33 12.33 -15.25
CA SER A 51 6.65 11.66 -16.36
C SER A 51 5.40 12.39 -16.88
N GLY A 52 5.13 13.61 -16.38
CA GLY A 52 4.03 14.46 -16.86
C GLY A 52 2.69 14.23 -16.17
N ALA A 53 2.68 13.72 -14.94
CA ALA A 53 1.45 13.66 -14.16
C ALA A 53 0.92 15.07 -13.85
N ASP A 54 -0.39 15.28 -14.02
CA ASP A 54 -1.07 16.53 -13.67
C ASP A 54 -1.38 16.63 -12.17
N GLY A 55 -1.43 15.48 -11.49
CA GLY A 55 -1.68 15.41 -10.06
C GLY A 55 -1.37 14.03 -9.48
N VAL A 56 -0.96 14.04 -8.22
CA VAL A 56 -0.71 12.84 -7.42
C VAL A 56 -1.43 12.97 -6.09
N ALA A 57 -2.18 11.94 -5.72
CA ALA A 57 -2.77 11.81 -4.41
C ALA A 57 -2.06 10.70 -3.64
N VAL A 58 -1.87 10.89 -2.33
CA VAL A 58 -1.26 9.90 -1.44
C VAL A 58 -2.26 9.54 -0.34
N TRP A 59 -2.57 8.28 -0.25
CA TRP A 59 -3.40 7.67 0.77
C TRP A 59 -2.55 6.82 1.71
N ASP A 60 -2.39 7.29 2.94
CA ASP A 60 -1.79 6.54 4.03
C ASP A 60 -2.81 5.54 4.55
N ASN A 61 -2.70 4.30 4.10
CA ASN A 61 -3.66 3.23 4.33
C ASN A 61 -3.35 2.39 5.57
N HIS A 62 -2.11 2.50 6.12
CA HIS A 62 -1.69 1.67 7.23
C HIS A 62 -2.49 1.96 8.50
N GLY A 63 -3.19 0.93 8.99
CA GLY A 63 -4.04 1.02 10.16
C GLY A 63 -5.06 2.15 10.07
N GLY A 64 -5.03 3.07 11.02
CA GLY A 64 -5.91 4.25 11.04
C GLY A 64 -5.39 5.45 10.26
N GLY A 65 -4.32 5.33 9.48
CA GLY A 65 -3.63 6.44 8.80
C GLY A 65 -2.84 7.34 9.76
N GLY A 66 -2.20 8.37 9.22
CA GLY A 66 -1.39 9.31 9.99
C GLY A 66 -0.04 8.74 10.41
N ASN A 67 0.53 7.88 9.58
CA ASN A 67 1.84 7.26 9.78
C ASN A 67 2.95 8.03 9.06
N LEU A 68 2.66 8.55 7.86
CA LEU A 68 3.63 9.30 7.07
C LEU A 68 3.95 10.66 7.68
N ASP A 69 5.20 11.08 7.53
CA ASP A 69 5.63 12.47 7.80
C ASP A 69 5.26 13.37 6.61
N PHE A 70 4.01 13.79 6.58
CA PHE A 70 3.49 14.62 5.49
C PHE A 70 4.13 15.99 5.36
N GLU A 71 4.87 16.46 6.35
CA GLU A 71 5.62 17.71 6.24
C GLU A 71 6.84 17.56 5.33
N LYS A 72 7.34 16.31 5.19
CA LYS A 72 8.46 15.96 4.32
C LYS A 72 8.05 15.44 2.94
N ILE A 73 6.75 15.30 2.67
CA ILE A 73 6.25 14.89 1.35
C ILE A 73 6.10 16.11 0.45
N ASP A 74 6.41 15.94 -0.83
CA ASP A 74 6.26 16.96 -1.87
C ASP A 74 4.93 17.72 -1.72
N PRO A 75 4.94 19.05 -1.56
CA PRO A 75 3.75 19.83 -1.26
C PRO A 75 2.71 19.86 -2.40
N ARG A 76 3.07 19.40 -3.59
CA ARG A 76 2.14 19.28 -4.72
C ARG A 76 1.15 18.13 -4.57
N VAL A 77 1.41 17.21 -3.64
CA VAL A 77 0.59 16.02 -3.41
C VAL A 77 -0.73 16.38 -2.73
N LYS A 78 -1.84 15.82 -3.22
CA LYS A 78 -3.10 15.78 -2.51
C LYS A 78 -3.05 14.71 -1.41
N LYS A 79 -3.06 15.12 -0.15
CA LYS A 79 -3.13 14.20 0.98
C LYS A 79 -4.54 13.64 1.12
N ILE A 80 -4.68 12.32 1.18
CA ILE A 80 -5.95 11.66 1.45
C ILE A 80 -5.95 11.18 2.89
N ASN A 81 -6.90 11.68 3.65
CA ASN A 81 -7.19 11.22 5.00
C ASN A 81 -8.54 10.51 5.00
N ALA A 82 -8.51 9.19 4.87
CA ALA A 82 -9.69 8.34 4.91
C ALA A 82 -10.00 7.81 6.31
N LYS A 83 -9.43 8.42 7.35
CA LYS A 83 -9.62 8.02 8.74
C LYS A 83 -11.10 8.14 9.14
N GLY A 84 -11.66 7.01 9.59
CA GLY A 84 -13.06 6.95 10.04
C GLY A 84 -14.08 6.76 8.91
N ASP A 85 -13.65 6.67 7.67
CA ASP A 85 -14.53 6.27 6.57
C ASP A 85 -14.59 4.73 6.51
N ASN A 86 -15.81 4.20 6.71
CA ASN A 86 -16.07 2.76 6.64
C ASN A 86 -16.14 2.22 5.19
N ARG A 87 -16.01 3.10 4.21
CA ARG A 87 -16.08 2.74 2.79
C ARG A 87 -14.74 3.05 2.14
N ARG A 88 -13.93 2.01 2.00
CA ARG A 88 -12.64 2.11 1.31
C ARG A 88 -12.85 2.69 -0.09
N PHE A 89 -11.99 3.59 -0.51
CA PHE A 89 -12.03 4.29 -1.81
C PHE A 89 -13.22 5.26 -2.02
N ASP A 90 -14.04 5.58 -1.02
CA ASP A 90 -15.11 6.57 -1.21
C ASP A 90 -14.56 7.95 -1.62
N PHE A 91 -13.33 8.27 -1.22
CA PHE A 91 -12.59 9.45 -1.64
C PHE A 91 -12.28 9.49 -3.16
N ALA A 92 -12.33 8.34 -3.84
CA ALA A 92 -12.09 8.24 -5.28
C ALA A 92 -13.35 8.52 -6.12
N ARG A 93 -14.51 8.69 -5.50
CA ARG A 93 -15.74 9.03 -6.23
C ARG A 93 -15.62 10.36 -6.94
N GLY A 94 -15.86 10.33 -8.25
CA GLY A 94 -15.78 11.53 -9.09
C GLY A 94 -14.36 12.03 -9.37
N GLU A 95 -13.34 11.29 -8.91
CA GLU A 95 -11.95 11.51 -9.31
C GLU A 95 -11.62 10.67 -10.56
N ASP A 96 -10.75 11.20 -11.39
CA ASP A 96 -10.32 10.59 -12.66
C ASP A 96 -8.87 10.06 -12.57
N PHE A 97 -8.61 9.23 -11.55
CA PHE A 97 -7.31 8.58 -11.41
C PHE A 97 -7.07 7.59 -12.55
N ALA A 98 -5.98 7.80 -13.30
CA ALA A 98 -5.56 6.91 -14.39
C ALA A 98 -5.01 5.57 -13.87
N GLY A 99 -4.52 5.54 -12.64
CA GLY A 99 -3.99 4.32 -12.03
C GLY A 99 -3.57 4.48 -10.59
N ILE A 100 -3.29 3.33 -9.96
CA ILE A 100 -2.84 3.24 -8.57
C ILE A 100 -1.47 2.58 -8.49
N ILE A 101 -0.65 3.12 -7.59
CA ILE A 101 0.67 2.64 -7.19
C ILE A 101 0.57 2.16 -5.74
N TYR A 102 0.97 0.93 -5.49
CA TYR A 102 1.01 0.34 -4.16
C TYR A 102 2.44 0.35 -3.61
N LEU A 103 2.63 0.94 -2.44
CA LEU A 103 3.92 0.98 -1.74
C LEU A 103 3.78 0.31 -0.39
N GLY A 104 4.74 -0.53 -0.03
CA GLY A 104 4.83 -1.10 1.31
C GLY A 104 3.67 -2.01 1.72
N TYR A 105 2.85 -2.48 0.80
CA TYR A 105 1.83 -3.49 1.09
C TYR A 105 2.48 -4.80 1.54
N HIS A 106 1.70 -5.69 2.11
CA HIS A 106 2.14 -6.97 2.63
C HIS A 106 1.34 -8.13 2.02
N ALA A 107 1.87 -9.34 2.13
CA ALA A 107 1.15 -10.53 1.71
C ALA A 107 -0.05 -10.80 2.62
N ARG A 108 -1.07 -11.47 2.07
CA ARG A 108 -2.28 -11.85 2.82
C ARG A 108 -1.95 -12.81 3.97
N GLU A 109 -2.84 -12.87 4.95
CA GLU A 109 -2.77 -13.79 6.07
C GLU A 109 -2.56 -15.25 5.62
N GLY A 110 -1.80 -16.01 6.41
CA GLY A 110 -1.49 -17.41 6.13
C GLY A 110 -0.41 -17.63 5.05
N THR A 111 0.20 -16.57 4.52
CA THR A 111 1.28 -16.69 3.53
C THR A 111 2.60 -17.02 4.22
N LEU A 112 3.11 -18.23 3.97
CA LEU A 112 4.36 -18.68 4.54
C LEU A 112 5.55 -17.89 4.00
N GLY A 113 6.49 -17.55 4.89
CA GLY A 113 7.73 -16.86 4.55
C GLY A 113 7.58 -15.38 4.21
N ALA A 114 6.38 -14.80 4.28
CA ALA A 114 6.18 -13.38 4.01
C ALA A 114 6.42 -12.52 5.27
N VAL A 115 6.88 -11.30 5.06
CA VAL A 115 7.10 -10.34 6.13
C VAL A 115 5.76 -9.79 6.62
N LEU A 116 5.46 -9.94 7.90
CA LEU A 116 4.28 -9.37 8.57
C LEU A 116 2.95 -9.68 7.86
N ALA A 117 2.83 -10.86 7.22
CA ALA A 117 1.62 -11.26 6.50
C ALA A 117 0.38 -11.24 7.41
N HIS A 118 -0.65 -10.54 7.00
CA HIS A 118 -1.95 -10.50 7.70
C HIS A 118 -3.04 -9.98 6.75
N THR A 119 -4.28 -9.86 7.24
CA THR A 119 -5.38 -9.23 6.51
C THR A 119 -6.24 -8.46 7.51
N TYR A 120 -6.14 -7.13 7.51
CA TYR A 120 -6.77 -6.13 8.39
C TYR A 120 -6.46 -6.32 9.89
N SER A 121 -6.59 -7.51 10.42
CA SER A 121 -6.31 -7.79 11.82
C SER A 121 -5.53 -9.08 11.96
N SER A 122 -4.26 -8.96 12.29
CA SER A 122 -3.37 -10.10 12.58
C SER A 122 -3.81 -10.95 13.78
N VAL A 123 -4.72 -10.43 14.60
CA VAL A 123 -5.22 -11.13 15.82
C VAL A 123 -6.56 -11.83 15.55
N ASN A 124 -7.45 -11.22 14.77
CA ASN A 124 -8.84 -11.66 14.68
C ASN A 124 -9.20 -12.30 13.34
N ILE A 125 -8.40 -12.10 12.29
CA ILE A 125 -8.68 -12.61 10.95
C ILE A 125 -7.58 -13.56 10.53
N GLN A 126 -7.91 -14.84 10.39
CA GLN A 126 -6.99 -15.87 9.93
C GLN A 126 -6.99 -16.06 8.42
N TYR A 127 -8.08 -15.73 7.77
CA TYR A 127 -8.20 -15.72 6.31
C TYR A 127 -9.39 -14.86 5.88
N ALA A 128 -9.31 -14.33 4.68
CA ALA A 128 -10.44 -13.70 3.99
C ALA A 128 -10.61 -14.37 2.62
N LYS A 129 -11.86 -14.53 2.18
CA LYS A 129 -12.17 -15.14 0.89
C LYS A 129 -13.18 -14.30 0.12
N LEU A 130 -12.92 -14.15 -1.18
CA LEU A 130 -13.86 -13.59 -2.15
C LEU A 130 -14.12 -14.65 -3.21
N ASP A 131 -15.37 -15.08 -3.37
CA ASP A 131 -15.77 -16.16 -4.28
C ASP A 131 -14.92 -17.45 -4.13
N GLY A 132 -14.61 -17.82 -2.87
CA GLY A 132 -13.83 -18.99 -2.53
C GLY A 132 -12.33 -18.87 -2.71
N ARG A 133 -11.82 -17.74 -3.22
CA ARG A 133 -10.39 -17.47 -3.38
C ARG A 133 -9.88 -16.70 -2.17
N ASP A 134 -8.69 -17.07 -1.70
CA ASP A 134 -8.03 -16.32 -0.63
C ASP A 134 -7.64 -14.93 -1.13
N VAL A 135 -7.97 -13.91 -0.34
CA VAL A 135 -7.67 -12.50 -0.62
C VAL A 135 -7.08 -11.81 0.60
N GLY A 136 -6.19 -10.86 0.37
CA GLY A 136 -5.68 -9.93 1.36
C GLY A 136 -6.09 -8.49 1.03
N GLU A 137 -5.47 -7.56 1.72
CA GLU A 137 -5.76 -6.12 1.55
C GLU A 137 -5.39 -5.64 0.15
N LEU A 138 -4.25 -6.09 -0.39
CA LEU A 138 -3.79 -5.72 -1.72
C LEU A 138 -4.79 -6.14 -2.81
N GLU A 139 -5.28 -7.38 -2.74
CA GLU A 139 -6.28 -7.87 -3.70
C GLU A 139 -7.61 -7.14 -3.56
N LEU A 140 -8.08 -6.94 -2.32
CA LEU A 140 -9.34 -6.25 -2.05
C LEU A 140 -9.29 -4.80 -2.50
N ASP A 141 -8.22 -4.08 -2.19
CA ASP A 141 -8.02 -2.70 -2.64
C ASP A 141 -7.93 -2.59 -4.15
N THR A 142 -7.25 -3.55 -4.80
CA THR A 142 -7.17 -3.59 -6.26
C THR A 142 -8.55 -3.83 -6.89
N TYR A 143 -9.36 -4.74 -6.35
CA TYR A 143 -10.71 -4.96 -6.85
C TYR A 143 -11.61 -3.74 -6.63
N ILE A 144 -11.53 -3.08 -5.47
CA ILE A 144 -12.31 -1.88 -5.20
C ILE A 144 -11.86 -0.74 -6.12
N ALA A 145 -10.55 -0.51 -6.27
CA ALA A 145 -10.00 0.48 -7.20
C ALA A 145 -10.51 0.25 -8.63
N ALA A 146 -10.55 -1.00 -9.08
CA ALA A 146 -11.08 -1.35 -10.40
C ALA A 146 -12.57 -0.99 -10.58
N THR A 147 -13.39 -1.06 -9.52
CA THR A 147 -14.81 -0.59 -9.59
C THR A 147 -14.92 0.92 -9.80
N HIS A 148 -13.86 1.68 -9.51
CA HIS A 148 -13.75 3.11 -9.78
C HIS A 148 -13.01 3.41 -11.09
N GLY A 149 -12.67 2.39 -11.90
CA GLY A 149 -11.92 2.56 -13.15
C GLY A 149 -10.41 2.82 -12.96
N ILE A 150 -9.88 2.61 -11.75
CA ILE A 150 -8.47 2.87 -11.42
C ILE A 150 -7.65 1.61 -11.68
N ALA A 151 -6.75 1.67 -12.65
CA ALA A 151 -5.93 0.53 -13.04
C ALA A 151 -4.75 0.30 -12.06
N PRO A 152 -4.44 -0.94 -11.66
CA PRO A 152 -3.23 -1.25 -10.92
C PRO A 152 -2.01 -1.15 -11.84
N LEU A 153 -1.03 -0.28 -11.51
CA LEU A 153 0.11 0.00 -12.37
C LEU A 153 1.44 -0.49 -11.81
N PHE A 154 1.61 -0.40 -10.49
CA PHE A 154 2.92 -0.62 -9.88
C PHE A 154 2.77 -1.10 -8.43
N SER A 155 3.70 -1.96 -7.99
CA SER A 155 3.87 -2.31 -6.58
C SER A 155 5.35 -2.36 -6.20
N ALA A 156 5.69 -1.73 -5.07
CA ALA A 156 6.97 -1.90 -4.39
C ALA A 156 6.73 -2.46 -2.99
N SER A 157 7.23 -3.67 -2.74
CA SER A 157 7.04 -4.42 -1.51
C SER A 157 8.06 -5.56 -1.38
N ASP A 158 7.86 -6.47 -0.41
CA ASP A 158 8.63 -7.71 -0.39
C ASP A 158 8.30 -8.62 -1.60
N ASN A 159 9.21 -9.52 -1.91
CA ASN A 159 9.11 -10.41 -3.08
C ASN A 159 7.87 -11.31 -3.06
N ILE A 160 7.35 -11.68 -1.89
CA ILE A 160 6.18 -12.56 -1.75
C ILE A 160 4.88 -11.80 -1.98
N CYS A 161 4.72 -10.62 -1.38
CA CYS A 161 3.62 -9.70 -1.68
C CYS A 161 3.57 -9.37 -3.18
N ASN A 162 4.70 -9.00 -3.77
CA ASN A 162 4.79 -8.73 -5.20
C ASN A 162 4.47 -9.95 -6.08
N SER A 163 4.76 -11.18 -5.61
CA SER A 163 4.33 -12.39 -6.31
C SER A 163 2.80 -12.51 -6.36
N GLN A 164 2.11 -12.18 -5.26
CA GLN A 164 0.65 -12.14 -5.22
C GLN A 164 0.11 -11.04 -6.15
N PHE A 165 0.74 -9.87 -6.15
CA PHE A 165 0.34 -8.77 -7.04
C PHE A 165 0.54 -9.11 -8.52
N ARG A 166 1.66 -9.75 -8.91
CA ARG A 166 1.88 -10.20 -10.29
C ARG A 166 0.84 -11.22 -10.76
N ALA A 167 0.38 -12.09 -9.87
CA ALA A 167 -0.68 -13.03 -10.18
C ALA A 167 -2.03 -12.34 -10.40
N LEU A 168 -2.29 -11.24 -9.70
CA LEU A 168 -3.50 -10.44 -9.80
C LEU A 168 -3.48 -9.50 -11.01
N ALA A 169 -2.36 -8.81 -11.23
CA ALA A 169 -2.19 -7.77 -12.23
C ALA A 169 -0.90 -8.00 -13.05
N PRO A 170 -0.88 -9.00 -13.96
CA PRO A 170 0.33 -9.40 -14.67
C PRO A 170 0.92 -8.32 -15.59
N GLN A 171 0.13 -7.30 -15.93
CA GLN A 171 0.57 -6.15 -16.73
C GLN A 171 1.25 -5.05 -15.90
N ALA A 172 1.12 -5.10 -14.57
CA ALA A 172 1.71 -4.11 -13.68
C ALA A 172 3.21 -4.35 -13.45
N VAL A 173 3.93 -3.30 -13.14
CA VAL A 173 5.37 -3.39 -12.81
C VAL A 173 5.54 -3.62 -11.31
N THR A 174 6.51 -4.45 -10.93
CA THR A 174 6.84 -4.68 -9.52
C THR A 174 8.32 -4.46 -9.23
N VAL A 175 8.62 -3.96 -8.05
CA VAL A 175 9.99 -3.82 -7.51
C VAL A 175 10.05 -4.47 -6.13
N ASP A 176 10.92 -5.46 -5.98
CA ASP A 176 11.12 -6.11 -4.69
C ASP A 176 12.05 -5.23 -3.84
N THR A 177 11.51 -4.61 -2.79
CA THR A 177 12.24 -3.73 -1.85
C THR A 177 13.03 -4.54 -0.83
N LYS A 178 12.61 -5.77 -0.59
CA LYS A 178 13.26 -6.73 0.30
C LYS A 178 12.84 -8.16 -0.04
N TYR A 179 13.60 -9.10 0.45
CA TYR A 179 13.31 -10.53 0.34
C TYR A 179 12.89 -11.08 1.71
N ALA A 180 11.79 -11.80 1.72
CA ALA A 180 11.23 -12.47 2.90
C ALA A 180 11.74 -13.92 2.97
#